data_bd10c04f613bd066c4b268f870f693f9
#
_entry.id   bd10c04f613bd066c4b268f870f693f9
#
_cell.length_a   1.000
_cell.length_b   1.000
_cell.length_c   1.000
_cell.angle_alpha   90.00
_cell.angle_beta   90.00
_cell.angle_gamma   90.00
#
_symmetry.space_group_name_H-M   'P 1'
#
loop_
_entity.id
_entity.type
_entity.pdbx_description
1 polymer ?
#
loop_
_entity_poly.entity_id
_entity_poly.type
_entity_poly.pdbx_seq_one_letter_code
_entity_poly.pdbx_strand_id
1 'polypeptide(L)'
;MKNNNLDYILPTNFRTMGLTIIEPPAFMARWVQCFWLMDGRKGSERFIEGKLYPDAGTSLTFTVSENNVSVSFLNNTQVIMKRWDMLNTYVSIRFKPGAAFELFGLDVGEIRDIDVDFTDLDFTHKIHINLLLNTLPTLNMIEQQHLLQDWLINLVCRASPRINKLNTL
;
A
#
# COMPACT_ATOMS: atom_id res chain seq x y z
N MET A 1 -10.66 -24.43 -7.72
CA MET A 1 -10.52 -23.37 -6.72
C MET A 1 -9.22 -23.62 -5.97
N LYS A 2 -8.19 -22.86 -6.25
CA LYS A 2 -6.92 -22.96 -5.51
C LYS A 2 -7.11 -22.25 -4.17
N ASN A 3 -7.03 -22.99 -3.06
CA ASN A 3 -6.96 -22.40 -1.72
C ASN A 3 -5.66 -21.56 -1.66
N ASN A 4 -5.82 -20.24 -1.60
CA ASN A 4 -4.71 -19.33 -1.46
C ASN A 4 -4.11 -19.50 -0.06
N ASN A 5 -2.86 -19.95 0.00
CA ASN A 5 -2.06 -20.11 1.22
C ASN A 5 -1.82 -18.82 2.03
N LEU A 6 -2.42 -17.69 1.63
CA LEU A 6 -2.35 -16.40 2.34
C LEU A 6 -3.08 -16.41 3.70
N ASP A 7 -4.00 -17.37 3.91
CA ASP A 7 -4.72 -17.51 5.18
C ASP A 7 -3.81 -17.80 6.40
N TYR A 8 -2.60 -18.28 6.17
CA TYR A 8 -1.65 -18.60 7.24
C TYR A 8 -0.82 -17.41 7.72
N ILE A 9 -0.78 -16.30 6.96
CA ILE A 9 0.11 -15.18 7.24
C ILE A 9 -0.59 -14.06 8.02
N LEU A 10 -1.94 -14.03 8.01
CA LEU A 10 -2.69 -12.99 8.70
C LEU A 10 -2.93 -13.35 10.16
N PRO A 11 -2.48 -12.51 11.11
CA PRO A 11 -2.91 -12.60 12.50
C PRO A 11 -4.44 -12.61 12.60
N THR A 12 -4.97 -13.37 13.55
CA THR A 12 -6.43 -13.58 13.77
C THR A 12 -7.20 -12.24 13.82
N ASN A 13 -6.59 -11.19 14.33
CA ASN A 13 -7.15 -9.84 14.44
C ASN A 13 -7.49 -9.20 13.09
N PHE A 14 -6.71 -9.46 12.04
CA PHE A 14 -6.95 -8.88 10.72
C PHE A 14 -8.17 -9.50 10.01
N ARG A 15 -8.53 -10.73 10.34
CA ARG A 15 -9.74 -11.38 9.79
C ARG A 15 -11.01 -10.70 10.32
N THR A 16 -11.01 -10.30 11.59
CA THR A 16 -12.16 -9.60 12.23
C THR A 16 -12.29 -8.15 11.76
N MET A 17 -11.22 -7.56 11.21
CA MET A 17 -11.20 -6.20 10.70
C MET A 17 -11.78 -6.04 9.29
N GLY A 18 -12.30 -7.11 8.67
CA GLY A 18 -12.80 -7.04 7.29
C GLY A 18 -11.70 -6.80 6.25
N LEU A 19 -10.46 -7.26 6.54
CA LEU A 19 -9.35 -7.14 5.62
C LEU A 19 -9.53 -8.09 4.42
N THR A 20 -9.45 -7.53 3.23
CA THR A 20 -9.41 -8.27 1.97
C THR A 20 -8.04 -8.14 1.34
N ILE A 21 -7.43 -9.26 0.94
CA ILE A 21 -6.15 -9.30 0.23
C ILE A 21 -6.40 -9.67 -1.23
N ILE A 22 -5.77 -8.92 -2.13
CA ILE A 22 -5.88 -9.10 -3.58
C ILE A 22 -4.48 -9.33 -4.14
N GLU A 23 -4.30 -10.43 -4.86
CA GLU A 23 -3.05 -10.73 -5.54
C GLU A 23 -2.81 -9.74 -6.71
N PRO A 24 -1.57 -9.30 -6.92
CA PRO A 24 -1.27 -8.44 -8.05
C PRO A 24 -1.32 -9.25 -9.35
N PRO A 25 -1.63 -8.60 -10.50
CA PRO A 25 -1.41 -9.20 -11.81
C PRO A 25 0.02 -9.69 -11.98
N ALA A 26 0.23 -10.76 -12.75
CA ALA A 26 1.53 -11.43 -12.89
C ALA A 26 2.67 -10.46 -13.28
N PHE A 27 2.41 -9.49 -14.15
CA PHE A 27 3.41 -8.52 -14.59
C PHE A 27 3.83 -7.53 -13.50
N MET A 28 3.01 -7.33 -12.44
CA MET A 28 3.31 -6.50 -11.27
C MET A 28 3.99 -7.29 -10.15
N ALA A 29 3.94 -8.62 -10.19
CA ALA A 29 4.41 -9.47 -9.11
C ALA A 29 5.91 -9.33 -8.78
N ARG A 30 6.68 -8.65 -9.64
CA ARG A 30 8.07 -8.27 -9.36
C ARG A 30 8.16 -7.24 -8.23
N TRP A 31 7.25 -6.25 -8.20
CA TRP A 31 7.30 -5.12 -7.27
C TRP A 31 6.26 -5.20 -6.16
N VAL A 32 5.08 -5.77 -6.47
CA VAL A 32 3.94 -5.83 -5.57
C VAL A 32 3.82 -7.21 -4.97
N GLN A 33 3.67 -7.26 -3.65
CA GLN A 33 3.34 -8.47 -2.92
C GLN A 33 1.84 -8.72 -2.93
N CYS A 34 1.07 -7.71 -2.58
CA CYS A 34 -0.40 -7.73 -2.61
C CYS A 34 -0.97 -6.30 -2.57
N PHE A 35 -2.24 -6.18 -2.92
CA PHE A 35 -3.10 -5.08 -2.48
C PHE A 35 -3.89 -5.55 -1.27
N TRP A 36 -4.19 -4.66 -0.34
CA TRP A 36 -5.11 -4.97 0.72
C TRP A 36 -6.09 -3.83 0.96
N LEU A 37 -7.31 -4.20 1.31
CA LEU A 37 -8.44 -3.31 1.53
C LEU A 37 -9.02 -3.59 2.92
N MET A 38 -9.41 -2.54 3.62
CA MET A 38 -10.09 -2.66 4.90
C MET A 38 -11.21 -1.62 5.01
N ASP A 39 -12.45 -2.07 5.20
CA ASP A 39 -13.58 -1.21 5.46
C ASP A 39 -13.87 -1.17 6.97
N GLY A 40 -13.26 -0.20 7.65
CA GLY A 40 -13.44 -0.03 9.08
C GLY A 40 -14.89 0.20 9.51
N ARG A 41 -15.70 0.82 8.65
CA ARG A 41 -17.11 1.14 8.94
C ARG A 41 -18.01 -0.09 9.11
N LYS A 42 -17.52 -1.27 8.76
CA LYS A 42 -18.23 -2.55 8.97
C LYS A 42 -18.02 -3.14 10.37
N GLY A 43 -17.07 -2.59 11.13
CA GLY A 43 -16.81 -3.01 12.52
C GLY A 43 -17.68 -2.29 13.52
N SER A 44 -17.73 -2.82 14.76
CA SER A 44 -18.43 -2.21 15.89
C SER A 44 -17.54 -1.32 16.76
N GLU A 45 -16.23 -1.48 16.65
CA GLU A 45 -15.25 -0.75 17.45
C GLU A 45 -14.74 0.47 16.72
N ARG A 46 -14.57 1.59 17.43
CA ARG A 46 -14.00 2.83 16.88
C ARG A 46 -12.54 2.69 16.51
N PHE A 47 -11.77 1.98 17.32
CA PHE A 47 -10.34 1.80 17.10
C PHE A 47 -9.96 0.34 17.27
N ILE A 48 -9.10 -0.14 16.39
CA ILE A 48 -8.50 -1.45 16.51
C ILE A 48 -6.98 -1.28 16.48
N GLU A 49 -6.29 -2.04 17.34
CA GLU A 49 -4.84 -2.09 17.37
C GLU A 49 -4.36 -3.44 16.84
N GLY A 50 -3.32 -3.40 16.02
CA GLY A 50 -2.71 -4.59 15.45
C GLY A 50 -1.19 -4.48 15.43
N LYS A 51 -0.53 -5.64 15.57
CA LYS A 51 0.92 -5.73 15.39
C LYS A 51 1.24 -5.88 13.92
N LEU A 52 2.15 -5.05 13.43
CA LEU A 52 2.75 -5.19 12.12
C LEU A 52 4.13 -5.80 12.28
N TYR A 53 4.34 -6.94 11.64
CA TYR A 53 5.60 -7.66 11.67
C TYR A 53 6.49 -7.24 10.49
N PRO A 54 7.80 -7.14 10.67
CA PRO A 54 8.72 -6.82 9.60
C PRO A 54 8.83 -8.00 8.62
N ASP A 55 8.76 -7.71 7.33
CA ASP A 55 8.95 -8.67 6.24
C ASP A 55 9.84 -8.12 5.12
N ALA A 56 10.59 -7.04 5.42
CA ALA A 56 11.43 -6.27 4.51
C ALA A 56 10.69 -5.58 3.35
N GLY A 57 9.36 -5.71 3.26
CA GLY A 57 8.54 -4.97 2.31
C GLY A 57 8.15 -3.60 2.86
N THR A 58 7.57 -2.77 2.01
CA THR A 58 7.04 -1.45 2.37
C THR A 58 5.56 -1.33 2.03
N SER A 59 4.82 -0.50 2.76
CA SER A 59 3.41 -0.25 2.49
C SER A 59 3.16 1.19 2.11
N LEU A 60 2.39 1.41 1.05
CA LEU A 60 1.79 2.68 0.70
C LEU A 60 0.30 2.58 0.98
N THR A 61 -0.17 3.28 2.00
CA THR A 61 -1.55 3.17 2.50
C THR A 61 -2.30 4.47 2.34
N PHE A 62 -3.43 4.40 1.66
CA PHE A 62 -4.39 5.49 1.53
C PHE A 62 -5.48 5.30 2.58
N THR A 63 -5.64 6.29 3.44
CA THR A 63 -6.70 6.37 4.45
C THR A 63 -7.77 7.30 3.92
N VAL A 64 -8.94 6.76 3.62
CA VAL A 64 -10.07 7.50 3.04
C VAL A 64 -11.11 7.73 4.12
N SER A 65 -11.32 8.97 4.49
CA SER A 65 -12.41 9.46 5.34
C SER A 65 -13.51 10.09 4.48
N GLU A 66 -14.59 10.58 5.10
CA GLU A 66 -15.70 11.21 4.38
C GLU A 66 -15.27 12.39 3.48
N ASN A 67 -14.31 13.20 3.94
CA ASN A 67 -13.95 14.46 3.28
C ASN A 67 -12.46 14.60 2.99
N ASN A 68 -11.65 13.59 3.30
CA ASN A 68 -10.21 13.70 3.17
C ASN A 68 -9.57 12.35 2.85
N VAL A 69 -8.46 12.40 2.13
CA VAL A 69 -7.56 11.26 1.93
C VAL A 69 -6.18 11.65 2.39
N SER A 70 -5.60 10.84 3.25
CA SER A 70 -4.17 10.90 3.56
C SER A 70 -3.47 9.67 2.99
N VAL A 71 -2.20 9.83 2.66
CA VAL A 71 -1.38 8.74 2.14
C VAL A 71 -0.12 8.61 2.98
N SER A 72 0.07 7.45 3.56
CA SER A 72 1.24 7.16 4.38
C SER A 72 2.12 6.08 3.76
N PHE A 73 3.41 6.20 4.01
CA PHE A 73 4.42 5.24 3.62
C PHE A 73 5.10 4.66 4.85
N LEU A 74 5.16 3.35 4.94
CA LEU A 74 5.71 2.64 6.09
C LEU A 74 6.74 1.61 5.67
N ASN A 75 7.92 1.68 6.30
CA ASN A 75 8.95 0.66 6.26
C ASN A 75 9.25 0.22 7.69
N ASN A 76 8.61 -0.86 8.16
CA ASN A 76 8.89 -1.37 9.50
C ASN A 76 9.98 -2.44 9.49
N THR A 77 11.03 -2.21 10.29
CA THR A 77 12.16 -3.13 10.48
C THR A 77 12.06 -3.91 11.79
N GLN A 78 11.13 -3.55 12.65
CA GLN A 78 10.78 -4.20 13.90
C GLN A 78 9.26 -4.32 14.03
N VAL A 79 8.80 -5.07 15.03
CA VAL A 79 7.36 -5.17 15.33
C VAL A 79 6.88 -3.83 15.85
N ILE A 80 5.89 -3.26 15.19
CA ILE A 80 5.25 -2.01 15.62
C ILE A 80 3.76 -2.23 15.92
N MET A 81 3.22 -1.44 16.83
CA MET A 81 1.78 -1.37 17.07
C MET A 81 1.18 -0.29 16.18
N LYS A 82 0.21 -0.66 15.35
CA LYS A 82 -0.57 0.27 14.53
C LYS A 82 -1.98 0.35 15.06
N ARG A 83 -2.47 1.57 15.22
CA ARG A 83 -3.86 1.86 15.58
C ARG A 83 -4.63 2.31 14.35
N TRP A 84 -5.77 1.68 14.11
CA TRP A 84 -6.66 1.93 12.98
C TRP A 84 -7.94 2.61 13.47
N ASP A 85 -8.32 3.74 12.86
CA ASP A 85 -9.62 4.37 13.11
C ASP A 85 -10.65 3.76 12.17
N MET A 86 -11.58 2.99 12.74
CA MET A 86 -12.57 2.22 12.00
C MET A 86 -13.71 3.07 11.40
N LEU A 87 -13.66 4.40 11.49
CA LEU A 87 -14.51 5.28 10.68
C LEU A 87 -14.01 5.43 9.24
N ASN A 88 -12.78 5.02 8.97
CA ASN A 88 -12.14 5.16 7.66
C ASN A 88 -12.18 3.86 6.87
N THR A 89 -11.98 3.99 5.57
CA THR A 89 -11.56 2.88 4.71
C THR A 89 -10.08 3.01 4.40
N TYR A 90 -9.44 1.87 4.17
CA TYR A 90 -8.02 1.78 3.89
C TYR A 90 -7.81 0.98 2.63
N VAL A 91 -7.03 1.53 1.72
CA VAL A 91 -6.59 0.86 0.49
C VAL A 91 -5.08 0.96 0.42
N SER A 92 -4.40 -0.16 0.26
CA SER A 92 -2.95 -0.16 0.34
C SER A 92 -2.29 -1.06 -0.70
N ILE A 93 -1.07 -0.69 -1.05
CA ILE A 93 -0.15 -1.48 -1.86
C ILE A 93 0.96 -1.96 -0.94
N ARG A 94 1.14 -3.28 -0.84
CA ARG A 94 2.29 -3.89 -0.19
C ARG A 94 3.35 -4.16 -1.24
N PHE A 95 4.47 -3.48 -1.14
CA PHE A 95 5.61 -3.65 -2.03
C PHE A 95 6.58 -4.70 -1.51
N LYS A 96 7.21 -5.41 -2.43
CA LYS A 96 8.32 -6.30 -2.15
C LYS A 96 9.59 -5.52 -1.78
N PRO A 97 10.57 -6.15 -1.12
CA PRO A 97 11.87 -5.54 -0.84
C PRO A 97 12.50 -4.93 -2.10
N GLY A 98 13.01 -3.70 -1.96
CA GLY A 98 13.66 -2.97 -3.07
C GLY A 98 12.72 -2.27 -4.06
N ALA A 99 11.44 -2.61 -4.09
CA ALA A 99 10.49 -2.04 -5.05
C ALA A 99 10.29 -0.52 -4.88
N ALA A 100 10.31 -0.03 -3.65
CA ALA A 100 10.19 1.41 -3.39
C ALA A 100 11.35 2.22 -3.98
N PHE A 101 12.56 1.67 -3.94
CA PHE A 101 13.72 2.28 -4.60
C PHE A 101 13.58 2.21 -6.14
N GLU A 102 13.21 1.07 -6.69
CA GLU A 102 13.06 0.91 -8.14
C GLU A 102 11.97 1.84 -8.72
N LEU A 103 10.84 1.98 -8.04
CA LEU A 103 9.67 2.71 -8.55
C LEU A 103 9.72 4.20 -8.24
N PHE A 104 10.18 4.57 -7.06
CA PHE A 104 10.09 5.94 -6.55
C PHE A 104 11.46 6.59 -6.35
N GLY A 105 12.56 5.84 -6.36
CA GLY A 105 13.88 6.32 -6.00
C GLY A 105 14.08 6.52 -4.50
N LEU A 106 13.17 5.98 -3.66
CA LEU A 106 13.20 6.18 -2.22
C LEU A 106 14.22 5.27 -1.54
N ASP A 107 15.12 5.86 -0.76
CA ASP A 107 15.93 5.11 0.21
C ASP A 107 15.11 4.86 1.48
N VAL A 108 14.54 3.66 1.55
CA VAL A 108 13.71 3.26 2.70
C VAL A 108 14.50 3.08 3.99
N GLY A 109 15.83 3.08 3.92
CA GLY A 109 16.71 3.05 5.09
C GLY A 109 16.61 4.31 5.96
N GLU A 110 16.24 5.44 5.38
CA GLU A 110 16.10 6.73 6.06
C GLU A 110 14.75 6.88 6.79
N ILE A 111 13.74 6.08 6.43
CA ILE A 111 12.36 6.17 6.94
C ILE A 111 11.93 4.88 7.66
N ARG A 112 12.79 4.41 8.59
CA ARG A 112 12.54 3.15 9.31
C ARG A 112 11.61 3.36 10.51
N ASP A 113 10.64 2.45 10.66
CA ASP A 113 9.76 2.30 11.83
C ASP A 113 8.89 3.53 12.16
N ILE A 114 8.74 4.42 11.20
CA ILE A 114 7.84 5.59 11.27
C ILE A 114 6.86 5.56 10.10
N ASP A 115 5.65 6.04 10.35
CA ASP A 115 4.62 6.25 9.34
C ASP A 115 4.79 7.68 8.80
N VAL A 116 5.27 7.81 7.57
CA VAL A 116 5.58 9.11 6.96
C VAL A 116 4.48 9.49 6.00
N ASP A 117 4.08 10.76 5.98
CA ASP A 117 3.21 11.24 4.91
C ASP A 117 3.96 11.13 3.57
N PHE A 118 3.38 10.38 2.65
CA PHE A 118 4.03 10.12 1.35
C PHE A 118 4.19 11.40 0.53
N THR A 119 3.35 12.40 0.76
CA THR A 119 3.45 13.69 0.06
C THR A 119 4.64 14.54 0.51
N ASP A 120 5.19 14.25 1.70
CA ASP A 120 6.38 14.92 2.23
C ASP A 120 7.68 14.34 1.67
N LEU A 121 7.63 13.11 1.14
CA LEU A 121 8.80 12.46 0.57
C LEU A 121 9.15 13.08 -0.79
N ASP A 122 10.45 13.19 -1.07
CA ASP A 122 10.94 13.56 -2.40
C ASP A 122 11.06 12.31 -3.28
N PHE A 123 10.15 12.17 -4.21
CA PHE A 123 10.11 11.02 -5.11
C PHE A 123 9.76 11.39 -6.55
N THR A 124 10.19 10.54 -7.46
CA THR A 124 9.90 10.70 -8.87
C THR A 124 8.39 10.52 -9.12
N HIS A 125 7.77 11.41 -9.91
CA HIS A 125 6.34 11.36 -10.28
C HIS A 125 5.32 11.83 -9.23
N LYS A 126 5.72 12.72 -8.32
CA LYS A 126 4.87 13.32 -7.28
C LYS A 126 3.53 13.90 -7.80
N ILE A 127 3.52 14.44 -9.01
CA ILE A 127 2.34 15.04 -9.64
C ILE A 127 1.13 14.08 -9.71
N HIS A 128 1.37 12.80 -9.89
CA HIS A 128 0.27 11.84 -10.07
C HIS A 128 -0.43 11.47 -8.76
N ILE A 129 0.18 11.69 -7.59
CA ILE A 129 -0.45 11.38 -6.31
C ILE A 129 -1.64 12.28 -6.01
N ASN A 130 -1.56 13.56 -6.37
CA ASN A 130 -2.63 14.53 -6.14
C ASN A 130 -3.93 14.13 -6.87
N LEU A 131 -3.82 13.54 -8.07
CA LEU A 131 -4.98 13.02 -8.78
C LEU A 131 -5.65 11.88 -8.01
N LEU A 132 -4.87 10.97 -7.45
CA LEU A 132 -5.40 9.89 -6.60
C LEU A 132 -6.10 10.44 -5.37
N LEU A 133 -5.46 11.38 -4.64
CA LEU A 133 -6.02 11.97 -3.41
C LEU A 133 -7.37 12.66 -3.68
N ASN A 134 -7.52 13.29 -4.82
CA ASN A 134 -8.78 13.96 -5.21
C ASN A 134 -9.86 12.98 -5.70
N THR A 135 -9.46 11.85 -6.28
CA THR A 135 -10.41 10.90 -6.91
C THR A 135 -10.88 9.83 -5.93
N LEU A 136 -10.00 9.33 -5.07
CA LEU A 136 -10.30 8.21 -4.16
C LEU A 136 -11.56 8.40 -3.29
N PRO A 137 -11.86 9.61 -2.74
CA PRO A 137 -13.04 9.79 -1.90
C PRO A 137 -14.36 9.59 -2.64
N THR A 138 -14.36 9.72 -3.95
CA THR A 138 -15.58 9.63 -4.79
C THR A 138 -15.91 8.19 -5.22
N LEU A 139 -15.04 7.24 -4.92
CA LEU A 139 -15.09 5.87 -5.40
C LEU A 139 -15.44 4.90 -4.27
N ASN A 140 -16.09 3.78 -4.62
CA ASN A 140 -16.19 2.64 -3.71
C ASN A 140 -14.85 1.89 -3.58
N MET A 141 -14.73 1.00 -2.60
CA MET A 141 -13.47 0.31 -2.29
C MET A 141 -12.87 -0.49 -3.46
N ILE A 142 -13.70 -1.12 -4.27
CA ILE A 142 -13.25 -1.91 -5.43
C ILE A 142 -12.71 -0.97 -6.51
N GLU A 143 -13.41 0.13 -6.77
CA GLU A 143 -12.96 1.16 -7.70
C GLU A 143 -11.68 1.85 -7.22
N GLN A 144 -11.55 2.10 -5.91
CA GLN A 144 -10.32 2.62 -5.31
C GLN A 144 -9.13 1.69 -5.60
N GLN A 145 -9.32 0.39 -5.41
CA GLN A 145 -8.25 -0.58 -5.69
C GLN A 145 -7.88 -0.61 -7.17
N HIS A 146 -8.86 -0.58 -8.08
CA HIS A 146 -8.61 -0.52 -9.51
C HIS A 146 -7.86 0.76 -9.90
N LEU A 147 -8.24 1.91 -9.33
CA LEU A 147 -7.55 3.17 -9.57
C LEU A 147 -6.09 3.11 -9.13
N LEU A 148 -5.80 2.54 -7.95
CA LEU A 148 -4.42 2.35 -7.48
C LEU A 148 -3.63 1.39 -8.38
N GLN A 149 -4.28 0.34 -8.85
CA GLN A 149 -3.66 -0.60 -9.78
C GLN A 149 -3.30 0.08 -11.10
N ASP A 150 -4.21 0.86 -11.69
CA ASP A 150 -3.98 1.59 -12.93
C ASP A 150 -2.90 2.66 -12.78
N TRP A 151 -2.89 3.37 -11.66
CA TRP A 151 -1.83 4.32 -11.33
C TRP A 151 -0.46 3.63 -11.28
N LEU A 152 -0.38 2.48 -10.62
CA LEU A 152 0.86 1.73 -10.50
C LEU A 152 1.31 1.12 -11.84
N ILE A 153 0.39 0.68 -12.70
CA ILE A 153 0.69 0.25 -14.08
C ILE A 153 1.39 1.37 -14.84
N ASN A 154 0.85 2.58 -14.80
CA ASN A 154 1.42 3.73 -15.47
C ASN A 154 2.83 4.07 -14.94
N LEU A 155 3.04 3.89 -13.64
CA LEU A 155 4.32 4.12 -12.98
C LEU A 155 5.37 3.09 -13.42
N VAL A 156 5.01 1.81 -13.41
CA VAL A 156 5.86 0.69 -13.87
C VAL A 156 6.22 0.82 -15.35
N CYS A 157 5.26 1.17 -16.20
CA CYS A 157 5.52 1.38 -17.64
C CYS A 157 6.52 2.52 -17.90
N ARG A 158 6.53 3.56 -17.06
CA ARG A 158 7.47 4.68 -17.15
C ARG A 158 8.85 4.34 -16.58
N ALA A 159 8.92 3.50 -15.55
CA ALA A 159 10.17 3.04 -14.95
C ALA A 159 10.94 2.04 -15.86
N SER A 160 10.22 1.26 -16.67
CA SER A 160 10.80 0.23 -17.55
C SER A 160 11.92 0.71 -18.47
N PRO A 161 11.92 1.89 -19.11
CA PRO A 161 13.02 2.36 -19.95
C PRO A 161 14.34 2.58 -19.20
N ARG A 162 14.27 2.85 -17.88
CA ARG A 162 15.45 3.04 -17.02
C ARG A 162 16.08 1.71 -16.62
N ILE A 163 15.26 0.67 -16.43
CA ILE A 163 15.70 -0.67 -16.04
C ILE A 163 16.50 -1.32 -17.16
N ASN A 164 16.11 -1.13 -18.43
CA ASN A 164 16.83 -1.67 -19.59
C ASN A 164 18.21 -1.04 -19.77
N LYS A 165 18.46 0.18 -19.31
CA LYS A 165 19.78 0.83 -19.37
C LYS A 165 20.76 0.33 -18.31
N LEU A 166 20.29 -0.17 -17.17
CA LEU A 166 21.14 -0.71 -16.10
C LEU A 166 21.59 -2.15 -16.37
N ASN A 167 20.86 -2.90 -17.19
CA ASN A 167 21.19 -4.27 -17.56
C ASN A 167 22.12 -4.37 -18.79
N THR A 168 22.59 -3.25 -19.33
CA THR A 168 23.49 -3.17 -20.51
C THR A 168 24.90 -2.66 -20.14
N LEU A 169 25.25 -2.61 -18.88
CA LEU A 169 26.60 -2.37 -18.33
C LEU A 169 27.11 -3.64 -17.66
#